data_d4e240b29f6594263398e30924efa3f8
#
_entry.id   d4e240b29f6594263398e30924efa3f8
#
_cell.length_a   1.000
_cell.length_b   1.000
_cell.length_c   1.000
_cell.angle_alpha   90.00
_cell.angle_beta   90.00
_cell.angle_gamma   90.00
#
_symmetry.space_group_name_H-M   'P 1'
#
loop_
_entity.id
_entity.type
_entity.pdbx_description
1 polymer ?
#
loop_
_entity_poly.entity_id
_entity_poly.type
_entity_poly.pdbx_seq_one_letter_code
_entity_poly.pdbx_strand_id
1 'polypeptide(L)'
;MLVAMILLAVAAYYFFYSNLFKGTNTVSHAITNQGIVEIHPFAVSAESVGLHSFATGTVFVEASDDGSCVIRIVSQLEIDPEDWGGVSFSMPGHLTVKQLTSSYPEDGTLDEIAGWPATWISTDTEQKYKTFIEIGRDRGHHSTRGGKGSVLIEMLSVPNMPIPDSFPIGISIGGYNKNGYDVMGAEYITIPITFKERE
;
A
#
# COMPACT_ATOMS: atom_id res chain seq x y z
N MET A 1 9.26 21.52 49.76
CA MET A 1 8.09 21.70 48.86
C MET A 1 8.40 21.35 47.40
N LEU A 2 9.49 21.79 46.81
CA LEU A 2 9.81 21.57 45.38
C LEU A 2 9.91 20.08 44.98
N VAL A 3 10.55 19.24 45.78
CA VAL A 3 10.74 17.81 45.54
C VAL A 3 9.42 17.05 45.52
N ALA A 4 8.47 17.41 46.37
CA ALA A 4 7.16 16.77 46.41
C ALA A 4 6.30 17.09 45.16
N MET A 5 6.46 18.29 44.61
CA MET A 5 5.77 18.66 43.34
C MET A 5 6.34 17.92 42.14
N ILE A 6 7.65 17.70 42.10
CA ILE A 6 8.28 16.91 41.00
C ILE A 6 7.84 15.47 41.05
N LEU A 7 7.77 14.84 42.22
CA LEU A 7 7.32 13.48 42.39
C LEU A 7 5.82 13.30 41.98
N LEU A 8 4.99 14.29 42.31
CA LEU A 8 3.59 14.28 41.88
C LEU A 8 3.43 14.43 40.36
N ALA A 9 4.25 15.27 39.74
CA ALA A 9 4.21 15.44 38.28
C ALA A 9 4.67 14.18 37.54
N VAL A 10 5.72 13.50 38.05
CA VAL A 10 6.20 12.23 37.48
C VAL A 10 5.16 11.12 37.67
N ALA A 11 4.53 11.03 38.83
CA ALA A 11 3.47 10.04 39.06
C ALA A 11 2.24 10.28 38.17
N ALA A 12 1.82 11.54 37.99
CA ALA A 12 0.73 11.90 37.09
C ALA A 12 1.07 11.57 35.62
N TYR A 13 2.31 11.84 35.18
CA TYR A 13 2.77 11.49 33.86
C TYR A 13 2.74 9.97 33.63
N TYR A 14 3.25 9.17 34.56
CA TYR A 14 3.19 7.71 34.48
C TYR A 14 1.76 7.18 34.50
N PHE A 15 0.88 7.76 35.28
CA PHE A 15 -0.53 7.35 35.33
C PHE A 15 -1.27 7.68 34.02
N PHE A 16 -1.04 8.85 33.43
CA PHE A 16 -1.59 9.22 32.15
C PHE A 16 -1.03 8.34 31.02
N TYR A 17 0.28 8.11 31.00
CA TYR A 17 0.94 7.28 29.99
C TYR A 17 0.46 5.82 30.06
N SER A 18 0.34 5.24 31.26
CA SER A 18 -0.15 3.87 31.41
C SER A 18 -1.63 3.69 31.06
N ASN A 19 -2.46 4.72 31.16
CA ASN A 19 -3.86 4.67 30.77
C ASN A 19 -4.08 4.92 29.28
N LEU A 20 -3.19 5.65 28.61
CA LEU A 20 -3.23 5.80 27.14
C LEU A 20 -3.00 4.47 26.40
N PHE A 21 -2.28 3.53 26.98
CA PHE A 21 -2.02 2.21 26.39
C PHE A 21 -2.96 1.10 26.91
N LYS A 22 -3.87 1.38 27.85
CA LYS A 22 -4.84 0.41 28.32
C LYS A 22 -6.12 0.32 27.48
N GLY A 23 -6.21 1.12 26.43
CA GLY A 23 -7.38 1.18 25.54
C GLY A 23 -7.27 0.37 24.26
N THR A 24 -6.28 -0.52 24.09
CA THR A 24 -6.36 -1.53 23.04
C THR A 24 -7.34 -2.59 23.47
N ASN A 25 -8.60 -2.41 23.11
CA ASN A 25 -9.51 -3.54 22.97
C ASN A 25 -8.83 -4.54 22.03
N THR A 26 -8.18 -5.52 22.60
CA THR A 26 -7.86 -6.75 21.89
C THR A 26 -9.21 -7.36 21.54
N VAL A 27 -9.71 -7.00 20.36
CA VAL A 27 -10.69 -7.81 19.68
C VAL A 27 -9.95 -9.12 19.46
N SER A 28 -10.26 -10.10 20.33
CA SER A 28 -9.88 -11.48 20.12
C SER A 28 -10.62 -11.93 18.87
N HIS A 29 -10.02 -11.65 17.70
CA HIS A 29 -10.37 -12.40 16.52
C HIS A 29 -10.02 -13.85 16.84
N ALA A 30 -11.03 -14.71 16.85
CA ALA A 30 -10.82 -16.14 16.82
C ALA A 30 -9.72 -16.36 15.76
N ILE A 31 -8.62 -16.99 16.16
CA ILE A 31 -7.56 -17.40 15.24
C ILE A 31 -8.20 -18.52 14.42
N THR A 32 -8.94 -18.14 13.37
CA THR A 32 -9.20 -19.06 12.26
C THR A 32 -7.83 -19.46 11.74
N ASN A 33 -7.64 -20.72 11.37
CA ASN A 33 -6.40 -21.23 10.78
C ASN A 33 -6.14 -20.51 9.45
N GLN A 34 -5.66 -19.24 9.53
CA GLN A 34 -5.22 -18.48 8.40
C GLN A 34 -3.78 -18.91 8.13
N GLY A 35 -3.55 -19.50 6.98
CA GLY A 35 -2.21 -19.86 6.53
C GLY A 35 -1.83 -19.07 5.29
N ILE A 36 -0.57 -18.67 5.21
CA ILE A 36 -0.01 -18.16 3.96
C ILE A 36 -0.06 -19.30 2.95
N VAL A 37 -0.79 -19.08 1.85
CA VAL A 37 -0.95 -20.08 0.78
C VAL A 37 -0.05 -19.78 -0.41
N GLU A 38 0.26 -18.49 -0.66
CA GLU A 38 1.15 -18.06 -1.74
C GLU A 38 2.02 -16.88 -1.30
N ILE A 39 3.23 -16.81 -1.90
CA ILE A 39 4.20 -15.73 -1.72
C ILE A 39 4.77 -15.39 -3.09
N HIS A 40 4.59 -14.15 -3.52
CA HIS A 40 5.05 -13.67 -4.81
C HIS A 40 5.99 -12.47 -4.64
N PRO A 41 7.31 -12.65 -4.73
CA PRO A 41 8.23 -11.53 -4.80
C PRO A 41 8.10 -10.82 -6.16
N PHE A 42 8.33 -9.51 -6.17
CA PHE A 42 8.30 -8.72 -7.39
C PHE A 42 9.38 -7.64 -7.40
N ALA A 43 9.75 -7.23 -8.61
CA ALA A 43 10.55 -6.05 -8.88
C ALA A 43 10.10 -5.45 -10.21
N VAL A 44 9.97 -4.14 -10.27
CA VAL A 44 9.65 -3.38 -11.47
C VAL A 44 10.43 -2.07 -11.44
N SER A 45 10.96 -1.63 -12.60
CA SER A 45 11.68 -0.37 -12.73
C SER A 45 11.30 0.35 -14.03
N ALA A 46 11.41 1.66 -14.04
CA ALA A 46 11.16 2.50 -15.21
C ALA A 46 12.44 2.86 -15.98
N GLU A 47 13.52 2.11 -15.80
CA GLU A 47 14.81 2.35 -16.46
C GLU A 47 14.73 2.30 -17.99
N SER A 48 13.82 1.51 -18.56
CA SER A 48 13.60 1.41 -20.00
C SER A 48 13.23 2.74 -20.67
N VAL A 49 12.68 3.67 -19.89
CA VAL A 49 12.30 5.02 -20.34
C VAL A 49 13.19 6.11 -19.75
N GLY A 50 14.31 5.74 -19.13
CA GLY A 50 15.31 6.66 -18.59
C GLY A 50 14.99 7.25 -17.22
N LEU A 51 14.01 6.70 -16.50
CA LEU A 51 13.67 7.10 -15.14
C LEU A 51 14.30 6.15 -14.13
N HIS A 52 14.81 6.71 -13.03
CA HIS A 52 15.39 5.92 -11.92
C HIS A 52 14.33 5.54 -10.88
N SER A 53 13.11 5.30 -11.32
CA SER A 53 12.03 4.80 -10.46
C SER A 53 12.05 3.28 -10.40
N PHE A 54 11.89 2.72 -9.18
CA PHE A 54 11.72 1.29 -8.98
C PHE A 54 10.81 0.96 -7.79
N ALA A 55 10.20 -0.21 -7.84
CA ALA A 55 9.48 -0.80 -6.73
C ALA A 55 9.84 -2.27 -6.60
N THR A 56 10.16 -2.70 -5.39
CA THR A 56 10.43 -4.10 -5.06
C THR A 56 9.60 -4.51 -3.86
N GLY A 57 9.21 -5.78 -3.79
CA GLY A 57 8.40 -6.19 -2.66
C GLY A 57 7.93 -7.63 -2.76
N THR A 58 6.92 -7.93 -1.94
CA THR A 58 6.32 -9.25 -1.85
C THR A 58 4.82 -9.13 -1.64
N VAL A 59 4.07 -9.92 -2.39
CA VAL A 59 2.63 -10.15 -2.17
C VAL A 59 2.50 -11.45 -1.38
N PHE A 60 1.84 -11.37 -0.22
CA PHE A 60 1.46 -12.51 0.60
C PHE A 60 -0.03 -12.75 0.43
N VAL A 61 -0.39 -13.99 0.20
CA VAL A 61 -1.79 -14.42 0.08
C VAL A 61 -2.10 -15.34 1.25
N GLU A 62 -3.12 -15.01 2.01
CA GLU A 62 -3.62 -15.81 3.10
C GLU A 62 -5.05 -16.22 2.79
N ALA A 63 -5.36 -17.49 2.93
CA ALA A 63 -6.71 -18.01 2.77
C ALA A 63 -7.22 -18.55 4.11
N SER A 64 -8.50 -18.33 4.36
CA SER A 64 -9.21 -18.86 5.54
C SER A 64 -10.12 -20.00 5.12
N ASP A 65 -10.42 -20.89 6.07
CA ASP A 65 -11.31 -22.03 5.84
C ASP A 65 -12.77 -21.62 5.53
N ASP A 66 -13.16 -20.38 5.84
CA ASP A 66 -14.47 -19.79 5.47
C ASP A 66 -14.54 -19.26 4.03
N GLY A 67 -13.49 -19.45 3.24
CA GLY A 67 -13.39 -18.97 1.87
C GLY A 67 -13.04 -17.49 1.76
N SER A 68 -12.72 -16.80 2.85
CA SER A 68 -12.19 -15.43 2.78
C SER A 68 -10.69 -15.43 2.46
N CYS A 69 -10.20 -14.34 1.88
CA CYS A 69 -8.77 -14.14 1.67
C CYS A 69 -8.29 -12.78 2.17
N VAL A 70 -7.02 -12.77 2.54
CA VAL A 70 -6.27 -11.55 2.87
C VAL A 70 -5.09 -11.47 1.93
N ILE A 71 -4.92 -10.33 1.29
CA ILE A 71 -3.74 -10.00 0.49
C ILE A 71 -2.95 -8.93 1.24
N ARG A 72 -1.65 -9.19 1.48
CA ARG A 72 -0.72 -8.18 2.00
C ARG A 72 0.37 -7.92 0.99
N ILE A 73 0.59 -6.66 0.68
CA ILE A 73 1.69 -6.21 -0.17
C ILE A 73 2.62 -5.37 0.69
N VAL A 74 3.87 -5.80 0.76
CA VAL A 74 4.95 -5.03 1.40
C VAL A 74 5.91 -4.63 0.29
N SER A 75 6.12 -3.34 0.10
CA SER A 75 6.98 -2.81 -0.96
C SER A 75 7.90 -1.72 -0.45
N GLN A 76 9.12 -1.73 -0.97
CA GLN A 76 10.05 -0.60 -0.96
C GLN A 76 9.98 0.06 -2.32
N LEU A 77 10.02 1.38 -2.34
CA LEU A 77 9.96 2.13 -3.58
C LEU A 77 10.88 3.35 -3.55
N GLU A 78 11.39 3.68 -4.72
CA GLU A 78 12.11 4.91 -5.00
C GLU A 78 11.53 5.48 -6.28
N ILE A 79 11.16 6.76 -6.27
CA ILE A 79 10.56 7.46 -7.40
C ILE A 79 11.50 8.56 -7.81
N ASP A 80 11.85 8.59 -9.10
CA ASP A 80 12.69 9.61 -9.71
C ASP A 80 12.02 10.99 -9.58
N PRO A 81 12.75 12.07 -9.29
CA PRO A 81 12.20 13.43 -9.26
C PRO A 81 11.46 13.85 -10.53
N GLU A 82 11.86 13.35 -11.69
CA GLU A 82 11.22 13.65 -12.98
C GLU A 82 10.01 12.74 -13.27
N ASP A 83 9.79 11.71 -12.47
CA ASP A 83 8.69 10.77 -12.64
C ASP A 83 7.39 11.33 -12.03
N TRP A 84 6.44 11.70 -12.86
CA TRP A 84 5.10 12.09 -12.43
C TRP A 84 4.14 10.89 -12.34
N GLY A 85 4.50 9.75 -12.90
CA GLY A 85 3.66 8.54 -12.93
C GLY A 85 3.67 7.75 -11.63
N GLY A 86 4.77 7.82 -10.88
CA GLY A 86 4.93 7.10 -9.62
C GLY A 86 4.70 5.60 -9.74
N VAL A 87 4.21 5.00 -8.65
CA VAL A 87 3.88 3.57 -8.57
C VAL A 87 2.37 3.40 -8.37
N SER A 88 1.76 2.45 -9.07
CA SER A 88 0.35 2.09 -8.89
C SER A 88 0.19 0.60 -8.69
N PHE A 89 -0.54 0.21 -7.65
CA PHE A 89 -1.01 -1.14 -7.38
C PHE A 89 -2.47 -1.24 -7.80
N SER A 90 -2.77 -2.14 -8.74
CA SER A 90 -4.09 -2.32 -9.36
C SER A 90 -4.74 -3.60 -8.88
N MET A 91 -5.91 -3.51 -8.26
CA MET A 91 -6.59 -4.60 -7.59
C MET A 91 -7.96 -4.91 -8.21
N PRO A 92 -8.37 -6.19 -8.26
CA PRO A 92 -9.70 -6.57 -8.73
C PRO A 92 -10.81 -6.17 -7.76
N GLY A 93 -12.04 -6.09 -8.25
CA GLY A 93 -13.18 -5.55 -7.52
C GLY A 93 -13.71 -6.42 -6.37
N HIS A 94 -13.29 -7.68 -6.26
CA HIS A 94 -13.65 -8.55 -5.15
C HIS A 94 -12.74 -8.37 -3.91
N LEU A 95 -11.79 -7.44 -3.99
CA LEU A 95 -10.92 -7.03 -2.89
C LEU A 95 -11.22 -5.60 -2.46
N THR A 96 -11.19 -5.35 -1.16
CA THR A 96 -11.34 -4.01 -0.56
C THR A 96 -10.15 -3.69 0.33
N VAL A 97 -9.72 -2.43 0.33
CA VAL A 97 -8.60 -1.98 1.18
C VAL A 97 -9.06 -1.96 2.63
N LYS A 98 -8.37 -2.72 3.47
CA LYS A 98 -8.54 -2.72 4.93
C LYS A 98 -7.58 -1.75 5.59
N GLN A 99 -6.32 -1.77 5.15
CA GLN A 99 -5.28 -0.92 5.70
C GLN A 99 -4.32 -0.49 4.60
N LEU A 100 -3.90 0.75 4.67
CA LEU A 100 -2.86 1.33 3.85
C LEU A 100 -1.94 2.17 4.74
N THR A 101 -0.66 1.83 4.75
CA THR A 101 0.37 2.57 5.48
C THR A 101 1.51 2.87 4.52
N SER A 102 1.96 4.10 4.47
CA SER A 102 3.07 4.55 3.64
C SER A 102 4.00 5.44 4.43
N SER A 103 5.31 5.25 4.25
CA SER A 103 6.35 6.18 4.71
C SER A 103 6.86 7.06 3.57
N TYR A 104 6.29 6.95 2.38
CA TYR A 104 6.72 7.75 1.23
C TYR A 104 6.15 9.18 1.30
N PRO A 105 6.95 10.20 1.03
CA PRO A 105 8.42 10.21 1.02
C PRO A 105 8.99 10.23 2.45
N GLU A 106 10.05 9.46 2.71
CA GLU A 106 10.65 9.32 4.05
C GLU A 106 11.30 10.61 4.57
N ASP A 107 11.75 11.47 3.69
CA ASP A 107 12.38 12.74 4.03
C ASP A 107 11.39 13.84 4.46
N GLY A 108 10.09 13.53 4.46
CA GLY A 108 9.06 14.32 5.15
C GLY A 108 8.84 15.74 4.62
N THR A 109 9.51 16.15 3.55
CA THR A 109 9.30 17.44 2.89
C THR A 109 8.05 17.42 2.00
N LEU A 110 6.92 17.05 2.60
CA LEU A 110 5.64 17.39 2.02
C LEU A 110 5.51 18.91 2.11
N ASP A 111 5.86 19.59 1.04
CA ASP A 111 5.52 21.00 0.90
C ASP A 111 4.03 21.13 1.12
N GLU A 112 3.61 22.02 2.03
CA GLU A 112 2.21 22.35 2.30
C GLU A 112 1.44 22.75 1.03
N ILE A 113 2.16 23.09 -0.05
CA ILE A 113 1.61 23.47 -1.34
C ILE A 113 1.05 22.27 -2.12
N ALA A 114 1.52 21.07 -1.86
CA ALA A 114 1.13 19.96 -2.72
C ALA A 114 -0.25 19.39 -2.41
N GLY A 115 -0.82 19.54 -1.21
CA GLY A 115 -2.15 19.00 -0.87
C GLY A 115 -2.35 17.52 -1.26
N TRP A 116 -1.29 16.89 -1.71
CA TRP A 116 -1.26 15.58 -2.32
C TRP A 116 -1.00 14.54 -1.25
N PRO A 117 -1.93 13.66 -1.00
CA PRO A 117 -1.51 12.45 -0.33
C PRO A 117 -0.49 11.78 -1.25
N ALA A 118 0.74 11.61 -0.75
CA ALA A 118 1.74 10.82 -1.46
C ALA A 118 1.21 9.42 -1.82
N THR A 119 0.11 9.03 -1.20
CA THR A 119 -0.59 7.77 -1.40
C THR A 119 -2.11 8.02 -1.39
N TRP A 120 -2.83 7.50 -2.38
CA TRP A 120 -4.27 7.64 -2.50
C TRP A 120 -4.92 6.43 -3.19
N ILE A 121 -6.22 6.28 -2.99
CA ILE A 121 -7.02 5.19 -3.54
C ILE A 121 -8.04 5.77 -4.50
N SER A 122 -8.13 5.20 -5.69
CA SER A 122 -9.24 5.46 -6.61
C SER A 122 -9.96 4.17 -6.97
N THR A 123 -11.24 4.29 -7.29
CA THR A 123 -12.07 3.17 -7.77
C THR A 123 -12.61 3.50 -9.14
N ASP A 124 -12.48 2.55 -10.07
CA ASP A 124 -13.08 2.62 -11.41
C ASP A 124 -14.01 1.43 -11.59
N THR A 125 -15.24 1.69 -11.98
CA THR A 125 -16.30 0.67 -12.09
C THR A 125 -16.31 -0.06 -13.43
N GLU A 126 -15.59 0.44 -14.43
CA GLU A 126 -15.68 -0.10 -15.80
C GLU A 126 -14.50 -0.99 -16.19
N GLN A 127 -13.39 -0.97 -15.44
CA GLN A 127 -12.17 -1.69 -15.77
C GLN A 127 -12.05 -3.05 -15.07
N LYS A 128 -11.12 -3.88 -15.56
CA LYS A 128 -10.71 -5.15 -14.95
C LYS A 128 -10.24 -4.97 -13.50
N TYR A 129 -9.50 -3.91 -13.24
CA TYR A 129 -9.12 -3.48 -11.92
C TYR A 129 -10.10 -2.41 -11.45
N LYS A 130 -10.53 -2.51 -10.21
CA LYS A 130 -11.52 -1.61 -9.61
C LYS A 130 -10.93 -0.67 -8.58
N THR A 131 -9.80 -1.05 -7.99
CA THR A 131 -9.12 -0.26 -6.98
C THR A 131 -7.67 -0.02 -7.40
N PHE A 132 -7.25 1.23 -7.37
CA PHE A 132 -5.90 1.66 -7.64
C PHE A 132 -5.33 2.34 -6.41
N ILE A 133 -4.17 1.89 -5.95
CA ILE A 133 -3.41 2.52 -4.88
C ILE A 133 -2.20 3.15 -5.54
N GLU A 134 -2.15 4.47 -5.56
CA GLU A 134 -1.16 5.25 -6.30
C GLU A 134 -0.29 6.04 -5.33
N ILE A 135 1.02 5.98 -5.53
CA ILE A 135 2.04 6.56 -4.66
C ILE A 135 2.98 7.40 -5.52
N GLY A 136 3.17 8.66 -5.13
CA GLY A 136 4.04 9.59 -5.85
C GLY A 136 3.59 9.88 -7.28
N ARG A 137 2.28 9.82 -7.55
CA ARG A 137 1.68 10.11 -8.86
C ARG A 137 1.05 11.49 -8.87
N ASP A 138 1.37 12.27 -9.91
CA ASP A 138 0.65 13.49 -10.25
C ASP A 138 -0.11 13.33 -11.56
N ARG A 139 -1.43 13.41 -11.50
CA ARG A 139 -2.29 13.35 -12.69
C ARG A 139 -2.28 14.63 -13.53
N GLY A 140 -1.69 15.70 -13.01
CA GLY A 140 -1.38 16.92 -13.76
C GLY A 140 -0.09 16.82 -14.56
N HIS A 141 0.61 15.68 -14.48
CA HIS A 141 1.87 15.38 -15.17
C HIS A 141 3.04 16.30 -14.77
N HIS A 142 3.02 16.77 -13.53
CA HIS A 142 4.12 17.57 -12.98
C HIS A 142 5.05 16.67 -12.17
N SER A 143 6.33 17.05 -12.11
CA SER A 143 7.29 16.40 -11.22
C SER A 143 6.79 16.38 -9.78
N THR A 144 6.86 15.21 -9.14
CA THR A 144 6.49 15.02 -7.73
C THR A 144 7.67 15.21 -6.79
N ARG A 145 8.84 15.60 -7.32
CA ARG A 145 10.15 15.66 -6.63
C ARG A 145 10.70 14.30 -6.23
N GLY A 146 9.98 13.23 -6.51
CA GLY A 146 10.41 11.87 -6.22
C GLY A 146 10.54 11.58 -4.73
N GLY A 147 11.35 10.59 -4.40
CA GLY A 147 11.64 10.19 -3.01
C GLY A 147 11.68 8.69 -2.84
N LYS A 148 12.00 8.28 -1.60
CA LYS A 148 12.03 6.87 -1.18
C LYS A 148 10.99 6.61 -0.13
N GLY A 149 10.59 5.36 0.02
CA GLY A 149 9.69 4.97 1.08
C GLY A 149 9.27 3.52 1.01
N SER A 150 8.42 3.15 1.94
CA SER A 150 7.80 1.84 2.01
C SER A 150 6.30 1.95 2.00
N VAL A 151 5.63 0.90 1.56
CA VAL A 151 4.18 0.78 1.63
C VAL A 151 3.78 -0.59 2.13
N LEU A 152 2.80 -0.61 3.01
CA LEU A 152 2.06 -1.79 3.43
C LEU A 152 0.60 -1.62 3.02
N ILE A 153 0.11 -2.54 2.20
CA ILE A 153 -1.28 -2.62 1.76
C ILE A 153 -1.86 -3.90 2.31
N GLU A 154 -2.96 -3.81 3.03
CA GLU A 154 -3.75 -4.99 3.42
C GLU A 154 -5.13 -4.89 2.78
N MET A 155 -5.52 -5.94 2.09
CA MET A 155 -6.80 -6.06 1.42
C MET A 155 -7.54 -7.30 1.91
N LEU A 156 -8.86 -7.20 1.97
CA LEU A 156 -9.75 -8.29 2.31
C LEU A 156 -10.67 -8.59 1.14
N SER A 157 -11.08 -9.85 1.03
CA SER A 157 -12.20 -10.21 0.17
C SER A 157 -13.48 -9.48 0.60
N VAL A 158 -14.24 -8.99 -0.37
CA VAL A 158 -15.54 -8.36 -0.13
C VAL A 158 -16.53 -9.44 0.38
N PRO A 159 -17.22 -9.22 1.51
CA PRO A 159 -18.18 -10.18 2.03
C PRO A 159 -19.25 -10.53 0.99
N ASN A 160 -19.59 -11.82 0.88
CA ASN A 160 -20.59 -12.35 -0.06
C ASN A 160 -20.26 -12.18 -1.54
N MET A 161 -19.04 -11.76 -1.90
CA MET A 161 -18.57 -11.77 -3.28
C MET A 161 -17.68 -13.00 -3.48
N PRO A 162 -17.98 -13.87 -4.46
CA PRO A 162 -17.15 -15.04 -4.71
C PRO A 162 -15.75 -14.62 -5.14
N ILE A 163 -14.74 -15.27 -4.59
CA ILE A 163 -13.36 -15.11 -5.01
C ILE A 163 -13.15 -16.02 -6.22
N PRO A 164 -12.69 -15.50 -7.36
CA PRO A 164 -12.34 -16.34 -8.50
C PRO A 164 -11.19 -17.29 -8.17
N ASP A 165 -11.14 -18.46 -8.82
CA ASP A 165 -10.04 -19.43 -8.67
C ASP A 165 -8.68 -18.82 -9.02
N SER A 166 -8.68 -17.79 -9.85
CA SER A 166 -7.48 -17.02 -10.19
C SER A 166 -7.83 -15.57 -10.52
N PHE A 167 -6.98 -14.66 -10.09
CA PHE A 167 -7.07 -13.24 -10.44
C PHE A 167 -5.68 -12.58 -10.46
N PRO A 168 -5.48 -11.51 -11.23
CA PRO A 168 -4.23 -10.79 -11.25
C PRO A 168 -4.22 -9.60 -10.30
N ILE A 169 -3.03 -9.30 -9.75
CA ILE A 169 -2.66 -8.01 -9.18
C ILE A 169 -1.74 -7.33 -10.19
N GLY A 170 -2.02 -6.06 -10.53
CA GLY A 170 -1.19 -5.26 -11.42
C GLY A 170 -0.29 -4.32 -10.62
N ILE A 171 0.95 -4.14 -11.09
CA ILE A 171 1.86 -3.13 -10.57
C ILE A 171 2.45 -2.38 -11.75
N SER A 172 2.28 -1.06 -11.79
CA SER A 172 2.83 -0.20 -12.83
C SER A 172 3.68 0.91 -12.24
N ILE A 173 4.68 1.36 -12.99
CA ILE A 173 5.62 2.38 -12.57
C ILE A 173 5.99 3.31 -13.72
N GLY A 174 6.27 4.56 -13.39
CA GLY A 174 6.80 5.55 -14.30
C GLY A 174 5.74 6.29 -15.12
N GLY A 175 6.02 7.57 -15.37
CA GLY A 175 5.27 8.41 -16.29
C GLY A 175 6.22 9.33 -17.04
N TYR A 176 6.10 9.38 -18.36
CA TYR A 176 6.98 10.16 -19.21
C TYR A 176 6.25 10.71 -20.44
N ASN A 177 6.83 11.72 -21.07
CA ASN A 177 6.31 12.24 -22.32
C ASN A 177 7.01 11.57 -23.51
N LYS A 178 6.24 11.03 -24.43
CA LYS A 178 6.75 10.43 -25.68
C LYS A 178 6.11 11.10 -26.88
N ASN A 179 6.90 11.83 -27.64
CA ASN A 179 6.44 12.52 -28.88
C ASN A 179 5.24 13.45 -28.64
N GLY A 180 5.18 14.11 -27.48
CA GLY A 180 4.06 14.98 -27.10
C GLY A 180 2.85 14.28 -26.49
N TYR A 181 2.96 12.98 -26.25
CA TYR A 181 1.93 12.19 -25.54
C TYR A 181 2.41 11.78 -24.16
N ASP A 182 1.57 12.00 -23.18
CA ASP A 182 1.83 11.54 -21.81
C ASP A 182 1.53 10.06 -21.69
N VAL A 183 2.54 9.30 -21.25
CA VAL A 183 2.46 7.85 -21.04
C VAL A 183 2.55 7.57 -19.55
N MET A 184 1.51 6.99 -18.99
CA MET A 184 1.43 6.58 -17.60
C MET A 184 1.62 5.07 -17.49
N GLY A 185 2.39 4.60 -16.48
CA GLY A 185 2.71 3.19 -16.34
C GLY A 185 3.65 2.73 -17.44
N ALA A 186 4.82 3.35 -17.53
CA ALA A 186 5.84 3.04 -18.53
C ALA A 186 6.24 1.57 -18.51
N GLU A 187 6.31 0.98 -17.31
CA GLU A 187 6.52 -0.44 -17.09
C GLU A 187 5.37 -1.02 -16.25
N TYR A 188 5.06 -2.28 -16.52
CA TYR A 188 3.93 -2.96 -15.91
C TYR A 188 4.21 -4.44 -15.73
N ILE A 189 3.89 -4.96 -14.55
CA ILE A 189 3.91 -6.38 -14.26
C ILE A 189 2.55 -6.85 -13.75
N THR A 190 2.26 -8.13 -13.98
CA THR A 190 1.07 -8.80 -13.46
C THR A 190 1.50 -9.97 -12.59
N ILE A 191 0.98 -10.03 -11.38
CA ILE A 191 1.18 -11.14 -10.45
C ILE A 191 -0.10 -11.96 -10.46
N PRO A 192 -0.09 -13.18 -11.00
CA PRO A 192 -1.24 -14.08 -10.94
C PRO A 192 -1.37 -14.65 -9.52
N ILE A 193 -2.55 -14.56 -8.94
CA ILE A 193 -2.92 -15.22 -7.70
C ILE A 193 -3.82 -16.40 -8.06
N THR A 194 -3.56 -17.58 -7.53
CA THR A 194 -4.31 -18.79 -7.86
C THR A 194 -4.67 -19.55 -6.59
N PHE A 195 -5.95 -19.64 -6.28
CA PHE A 195 -6.44 -20.47 -5.18
C PHE A 195 -6.56 -21.91 -5.68
N LYS A 196 -5.64 -22.77 -5.24
CA LYS A 196 -5.83 -24.22 -5.43
C LYS A 196 -6.79 -24.70 -4.34
N GLU A 197 -7.86 -25.38 -4.72
CA GLU A 197 -8.64 -26.16 -3.76
C GLU A 197 -7.67 -27.07 -2.99
N ARG A 198 -7.74 -27.02 -1.67
CA ARG A 198 -7.04 -28.00 -0.84
C ARG A 198 -7.82 -29.31 -0.99
N GLU A 199 -7.23 -30.27 -1.73
CA GLU A 199 -7.71 -31.64 -1.77
C GLU A 199 -7.67 -32.27 -0.37
#